data_ec2d0ccdbbb96fa0d857605dcb622855
#
_entry.id   ec2d0ccdbbb96fa0d857605dcb622855
#
_cell.length_a   1.000
_cell.length_b   1.000
_cell.length_c   1.000
_cell.angle_alpha   90.00
_cell.angle_beta   90.00
_cell.angle_gamma   90.00
#
_symmetry.space_group_name_H-M   'P 1'
#
loop_
_entity.id
_entity.type
_entity.pdbx_description
1 polymer ?
#
loop_
_entity_poly.entity_id
_entity_poly.type
_entity_poly.pdbx_seq_one_letter_code
_entity_poly.pdbx_strand_id
1 'polypeptide(L)'
;MERRRRDLSVTLYRILLYLSRMRERDEESRRLMRIERATGIERKELKIHLEKLVQSGYVSQYILEKKGRGGHPIIIYNILESGRNLRGDIGRWIDMCIRLEYYPGDFFYLPSDA
;
A
#
# COMPACT_ATOMS: atom_id res chain seq x y z
N MET A 1 -20.31 10.97 -13.23
CA MET A 1 -19.77 10.80 -12.95
C MET A 1 -19.15 10.07 -12.78
N GLU A 2 -18.67 9.99 -12.85
CA GLU A 2 -18.14 9.33 -12.73
C GLU A 2 -17.52 8.97 -11.76
N ARG A 3 -17.71 8.35 -11.46
CA ARG A 3 -17.09 7.95 -10.52
C ARG A 3 -15.75 8.22 -10.65
N ARG A 4 -15.17 8.62 -9.92
CA ARG A 4 -13.97 8.89 -10.13
C ARG A 4 -13.15 7.78 -10.09
N ARG A 5 -12.40 7.58 -10.94
CA ARG A 5 -11.50 6.62 -10.92
C ARG A 5 -10.41 6.96 -10.02
N ARG A 6 -9.97 6.08 -9.22
CA ARG A 6 -8.87 6.29 -8.38
C ARG A 6 -7.62 6.39 -9.19
N ASP A 7 -6.75 7.30 -8.84
CA ASP A 7 -5.46 7.42 -9.53
C ASP A 7 -4.58 6.24 -9.15
N LEU A 8 -4.15 5.47 -10.13
CA LEU A 8 -3.38 4.26 -9.89
C LEU A 8 -2.04 4.56 -9.24
N SER A 9 -1.34 5.60 -9.69
CA SER A 9 -0.05 5.97 -9.12
C SER A 9 -0.17 6.28 -7.63
N VAL A 10 -1.19 7.06 -7.26
CA VAL A 10 -1.41 7.42 -5.87
C VAL A 10 -1.78 6.19 -5.05
N THR A 11 -2.61 5.31 -5.62
CA THR A 11 -3.01 4.09 -4.93
C THR A 11 -1.80 3.21 -4.62
N LEU A 12 -0.97 2.95 -5.62
CA LEU A 12 0.22 2.12 -5.42
C LEU A 12 1.21 2.78 -4.48
N TYR A 13 1.37 4.09 -4.62
CA TYR A 13 2.27 4.84 -3.75
C TYR A 13 1.86 4.69 -2.28
N ARG A 14 0.57 4.82 -1.99
CA ARG A 14 0.09 4.71 -0.62
C ARG A 14 0.36 3.34 -0.02
N ILE A 15 0.13 2.29 -0.80
CA ILE A 15 0.41 0.93 -0.33
C ILE A 15 1.89 0.78 0.00
N LEU A 16 2.75 1.17 -0.94
CA LEU A 16 4.18 1.00 -0.76
C LEU A 16 4.72 1.92 0.33
N LEU A 17 4.18 3.13 0.44
CA LEU A 17 4.59 4.05 1.49
C LEU A 17 4.27 3.48 2.86
N TYR A 18 3.06 2.96 3.03
CA TYR A 18 2.68 2.39 4.31
C TYR A 18 3.60 1.23 4.69
N LEU A 19 3.80 0.30 3.74
CA LEU A 19 4.63 -0.87 4.02
C LEU A 19 6.09 -0.46 4.29
N SER A 20 6.57 0.60 3.64
CA SER A 20 7.95 1.02 3.84
C SER A 20 8.17 1.64 5.21
N ARG A 21 7.10 2.09 5.87
CA ARG A 21 7.18 2.65 7.22
C ARG A 21 7.14 1.59 8.31
N MET A 22 6.65 0.39 7.96
CA MET A 22 6.47 -0.66 8.97
C MET A 22 7.75 -1.44 9.15
N ARG A 23 8.04 -1.75 10.41
CA ARG A 23 9.22 -2.54 10.71
C ARG A 23 8.94 -4.00 10.47
N GLU A 24 9.98 -4.74 10.13
CA GLU A 24 9.85 -6.14 9.82
C GLU A 24 9.22 -6.92 10.97
N ARG A 25 9.54 -6.58 12.21
CA ARG A 25 9.02 -7.28 13.38
C ARG A 25 7.60 -6.86 13.75
N ASP A 26 7.07 -5.84 13.10
CA ASP A 26 5.74 -5.35 13.40
C ASP A 26 4.73 -6.01 12.49
N GLU A 27 4.49 -7.30 12.74
CA GLU A 27 3.62 -8.10 11.88
C GLU A 27 2.19 -7.62 11.89
N GLU A 28 1.71 -7.20 13.07
CA GLU A 28 0.32 -6.78 13.21
C GLU A 28 -0.01 -5.63 12.26
N SER A 29 0.92 -4.69 12.11
CA SER A 29 0.69 -3.54 11.26
C SER A 29 0.76 -3.87 9.77
N ARG A 30 1.28 -5.04 9.41
CA ARG A 30 1.41 -5.43 8.00
C ARG A 30 0.33 -6.39 7.54
N ARG A 31 -0.75 -6.49 8.34
CA ARG A 31 -1.93 -7.29 7.97
C ARG A 31 -2.84 -6.47 7.07
N LEU A 32 -3.62 -7.17 6.27
CA LEU A 32 -4.52 -6.54 5.31
C LEU A 32 -5.40 -5.47 5.93
N MET A 33 -6.00 -5.78 7.08
CA MET A 33 -6.91 -4.85 7.73
C MET A 33 -6.23 -3.54 8.10
N ARG A 34 -4.99 -3.61 8.58
CA ARG A 34 -4.26 -2.40 8.96
C ARG A 34 -3.84 -1.60 7.73
N ILE A 35 -3.45 -2.28 6.66
CA ILE A 35 -3.10 -1.61 5.42
C ILE A 35 -4.34 -0.89 4.86
N GLU A 36 -5.48 -1.56 4.89
CA GLU A 36 -6.72 -0.97 4.42
C GLU A 36 -7.05 0.31 5.19
N ARG A 37 -6.92 0.23 6.51
CA ARG A 37 -7.27 1.37 7.37
C ARG A 37 -6.34 2.56 7.13
N ALA A 38 -5.06 2.30 6.97
CA ALA A 38 -4.09 3.39 6.82
C ALA A 38 -4.15 4.02 5.45
N THR A 39 -4.40 3.22 4.42
CA THR A 39 -4.36 3.72 3.04
C THR A 39 -5.70 4.22 2.54
N GLY A 40 -6.79 3.82 3.20
CA GLY A 40 -8.12 4.21 2.75
C GLY A 40 -8.55 3.50 1.48
N ILE A 41 -7.84 2.45 1.07
CA ILE A 41 -8.17 1.70 -0.12
C ILE A 41 -9.10 0.56 0.28
N GLU A 42 -10.21 0.41 -0.44
CA GLU A 42 -11.19 -0.60 -0.15
C GLU A 42 -10.58 -2.00 -0.28
N ARG A 43 -11.00 -2.93 0.59
CA ARG A 43 -10.33 -4.22 0.74
C ARG A 43 -10.21 -5.01 -0.55
N LYS A 44 -11.27 -5.06 -1.35
CA LYS A 44 -11.25 -5.80 -2.60
C LYS A 44 -10.20 -5.26 -3.55
N GLU A 45 -10.17 -3.95 -3.69
CA GLU A 45 -9.21 -3.30 -4.55
C GLU A 45 -7.79 -3.49 -4.02
N LEU A 46 -7.65 -3.35 -2.70
CA LEU A 46 -6.34 -3.50 -2.06
C LEU A 46 -5.76 -4.89 -2.31
N LYS A 47 -6.59 -5.93 -2.19
CA LYS A 47 -6.11 -7.30 -2.43
C LYS A 47 -5.62 -7.48 -3.85
N ILE A 48 -6.33 -6.90 -4.80
CA ILE A 48 -5.93 -7.01 -6.21
C ILE A 48 -4.54 -6.39 -6.40
N HIS A 49 -4.33 -5.20 -5.84
CA HIS A 49 -3.04 -4.52 -5.99
C HIS A 49 -1.93 -5.26 -5.25
N LEU A 50 -2.21 -5.76 -4.05
CA LEU A 50 -1.21 -6.50 -3.30
C LEU A 50 -0.80 -7.76 -4.04
N GLU A 51 -1.76 -8.47 -4.63
CA GLU A 51 -1.45 -9.66 -5.40
C GLU A 51 -0.53 -9.33 -6.58
N LYS A 52 -0.83 -8.24 -7.28
CA LYS A 52 0.00 -7.85 -8.41
C LYS A 52 1.40 -7.45 -7.97
N LEU A 53 1.50 -6.78 -6.83
CA LEU A 53 2.81 -6.38 -6.32
C LEU A 53 3.61 -7.59 -5.87
N VAL A 54 2.94 -8.60 -5.31
CA VAL A 54 3.62 -9.84 -4.91
C VAL A 54 4.09 -10.59 -6.16
N GLN A 55 3.22 -10.72 -7.15
CA GLN A 55 3.58 -11.45 -8.36
C GLN A 55 4.70 -10.78 -9.13
N SER A 56 4.81 -9.47 -9.03
CA SER A 56 5.84 -8.72 -9.73
C SER A 56 7.13 -8.57 -8.94
N GLY A 57 7.19 -9.10 -7.73
CA GLY A 57 8.41 -9.09 -6.94
C GLY A 57 8.70 -7.80 -6.19
N TYR A 58 7.70 -6.97 -5.95
CA TYR A 58 7.86 -5.74 -5.17
C TYR A 58 7.51 -5.92 -3.71
N VAL A 59 6.64 -6.90 -3.43
CA VAL A 59 6.16 -7.20 -2.08
C VAL A 59 6.19 -8.70 -1.92
N SER A 60 6.52 -9.18 -0.73
CA SER A 60 6.40 -10.59 -0.42
C SER A 60 5.27 -10.78 0.58
N GLN A 61 4.82 -12.01 0.73
CA GLN A 61 3.79 -12.32 1.69
C GLN A 61 4.09 -13.65 2.35
N TYR A 62 3.63 -13.82 3.58
CA TYR A 62 3.73 -15.10 4.26
C TYR A 62 2.52 -15.24 5.19
N ILE A 63 2.25 -16.48 5.56
CA ILE A 63 1.11 -16.81 6.40
C ILE A 63 1.61 -17.09 7.81
N LEU A 64 0.99 -16.43 8.80
CA LEU A 64 1.36 -16.68 10.20
C LEU A 64 0.87 -18.07 10.61
N GLU A 65 1.61 -18.68 11.52
CA GLU A 65 1.22 -20.00 12.02
C GLU A 65 -0.08 -19.94 12.79
N LYS A 66 -0.25 -18.92 13.62
CA LYS A 66 -1.49 -18.78 14.35
C LYS A 66 -2.58 -18.29 13.43
N LYS A 67 -3.79 -18.74 13.64
CA LYS A 67 -4.91 -18.36 12.81
C LYS A 67 -5.63 -17.16 13.38
N GLY A 68 -6.29 -16.44 12.51
CA GLY A 68 -7.11 -15.33 12.92
C GLY A 68 -8.48 -15.80 13.35
N ARG A 69 -9.36 -14.83 13.45
CA ARG A 69 -10.75 -15.07 13.85
C ARG A 69 -11.41 -16.01 12.85
N GLY A 70 -12.15 -16.97 13.34
CA GLY A 70 -12.83 -17.92 12.48
C GLY A 70 -11.92 -18.92 11.81
N GLY A 71 -10.67 -19.03 12.27
CA GLY A 71 -9.74 -19.99 11.71
C GLY A 71 -9.14 -19.61 10.38
N HIS A 72 -9.38 -18.37 9.93
CA HIS A 72 -8.83 -17.90 8.64
C HIS A 72 -7.35 -17.64 8.77
N PRO A 73 -6.56 -17.92 7.72
CA PRO A 73 -5.12 -17.62 7.77
C PRO A 73 -4.89 -16.12 7.82
N ILE A 74 -3.85 -15.74 8.53
CA ILE A 74 -3.43 -14.34 8.62
C ILE A 74 -2.27 -14.17 7.68
N ILE A 75 -2.43 -13.30 6.68
CA ILE A 75 -1.39 -13.04 5.69
C ILE A 75 -0.70 -11.73 6.03
N ILE A 76 0.62 -11.77 6.04
CA ILE A 76 1.46 -10.63 6.33
C ILE A 76 2.18 -10.22 5.05
N TYR A 77 2.20 -8.93 4.77
CA TYR A 77 2.84 -8.39 3.57
C TYR A 77 4.11 -7.65 3.97
N ASN A 78 5.14 -7.80 3.17
CA ASN A 78 6.43 -7.20 3.46
C ASN A 78 7.00 -6.58 2.19
N ILE A 79 7.43 -5.31 2.29
CA ILE A 79 7.98 -4.63 1.13
C ILE A 79 9.42 -5.12 0.90
N LEU A 80 9.75 -5.35 -0.37
CA LEU A 80 11.08 -5.74 -0.75
C LEU A 80 11.87 -4.51 -1.18
N GLU A 81 13.16 -4.68 -1.39
CA GLU A 81 14.00 -3.57 -1.82
C GLU A 81 13.49 -2.96 -3.12
N SER A 82 13.09 -3.83 -4.06
CA SER A 82 12.51 -3.40 -5.33
C SER A 82 11.24 -2.57 -5.09
N GLY A 83 10.46 -2.94 -4.08
CA GLY A 83 9.26 -2.19 -3.74
C GLY A 83 9.59 -0.82 -3.19
N ARG A 84 10.65 -0.73 -2.38
CA ARG A 84 11.08 0.57 -1.87
C ARG A 84 11.56 1.47 -3.01
N ASN A 85 12.26 0.89 -3.98
CA ASN A 85 12.70 1.64 -5.14
C ASN A 85 11.52 2.11 -5.97
N LEU A 86 10.53 1.24 -6.14
CA LEU A 86 9.32 1.61 -6.88
C LEU A 86 8.59 2.74 -6.17
N ARG A 87 8.49 2.68 -4.84
CA ARG A 87 7.87 3.76 -4.09
C ARG A 87 8.58 5.09 -4.37
N GLY A 88 9.91 5.06 -4.40
CA GLY A 88 10.67 6.27 -4.68
C GLY A 88 10.38 6.82 -6.06
N ASP A 89 10.29 5.94 -7.06
CA ASP A 89 10.01 6.35 -8.43
C ASP A 89 8.63 6.96 -8.55
N ILE A 90 7.63 6.32 -7.95
CA ILE A 90 6.26 6.84 -8.00
C ILE A 90 6.17 8.15 -7.21
N GLY A 91 6.87 8.22 -6.07
CA GLY A 91 6.89 9.43 -5.27
C GLY A 91 7.42 10.61 -6.03
N ARG A 92 8.47 10.42 -6.83
CA ARG A 92 9.01 11.50 -7.66
C ARG A 92 8.00 11.96 -8.70
N TRP A 93 7.26 11.02 -9.27
CA TRP A 93 6.20 11.35 -10.22
C TRP A 93 5.11 12.18 -9.56
N ILE A 94 4.66 11.74 -8.37
CA ILE A 94 3.62 12.44 -7.64
C ILE A 94 4.09 13.85 -7.25
N ASP A 95 5.33 13.96 -6.78
CA ASP A 95 5.89 15.25 -6.41
C ASP A 95 5.90 16.20 -7.61
N MET A 96 6.30 15.69 -8.77
CA MET A 96 6.29 16.50 -9.98
C MET A 96 4.88 16.97 -10.31
N CYS A 97 3.92 16.08 -10.20
CA CYS A 97 2.53 16.42 -10.51
C CYS A 97 1.97 17.45 -9.53
N ILE A 98 2.43 17.40 -8.27
CA ILE A 98 2.02 18.41 -7.30
C ILE A 98 2.63 19.76 -7.65
N ARG A 99 3.90 19.78 -8.02
CA ARG A 99 4.58 21.02 -8.38
C ARG A 99 3.97 21.66 -9.62
N LEU A 100 3.50 20.82 -10.55
CA LEU A 100 2.84 21.32 -11.76
C LEU A 100 1.36 21.63 -11.53
N GLU A 101 0.90 21.41 -10.31
CA GLU A 101 -0.47 21.70 -9.90
C GLU A 101 -1.52 20.81 -10.55
N TYR A 102 -1.11 19.61 -10.97
CA TYR A 102 -2.05 18.60 -11.45
C TYR A 102 -2.63 17.78 -10.33
N TYR A 103 -1.90 17.64 -9.20
CA TYR A 103 -2.34 16.87 -8.04
C TYR A 103 -2.40 17.76 -6.82
N PRO A 104 -3.34 17.52 -5.91
CA PRO A 104 -3.32 18.22 -4.62
C PRO A 104 -2.15 17.71 -3.77
N GLY A 105 -1.67 18.57 -2.87
CA GLY A 105 -0.50 18.25 -2.07
C GLY A 105 -0.67 17.07 -1.15
N ASP A 106 -1.91 16.79 -0.74
CA ASP A 106 -2.14 15.67 0.19
C ASP A 106 -1.98 14.31 -0.46
N PHE A 107 -1.83 14.22 -1.78
CA PHE A 107 -1.58 12.96 -2.44
C PHE A 107 -0.25 12.33 -2.01
N PHE A 108 0.65 13.15 -1.48
CA PHE A 108 1.96 12.66 -1.07
C PHE A 108 1.93 11.97 0.30
N TYR A 109 0.80 11.98 0.97
CA TYR A 109 0.66 11.47 2.33
C TYR A 109 -0.41 10.40 2.40
N LEU A 110 -0.35 9.60 3.49
CA LEU A 110 -1.38 8.61 3.74
C LEU A 110 -2.60 9.29 4.36
N PRO A 111 -3.80 8.79 4.08
CA PRO A 111 -4.99 9.30 4.77
C PRO A 111 -4.87 9.23 6.28
N SER A 112 -4.17 8.22 6.81
CA SER A 112 -4.02 8.07 8.24
C SER A 112 -3.08 9.12 8.84
N ASP A 113 -2.38 9.89 8.01
CA ASP A 113 -1.51 10.96 8.49
C ASP A 113 -2.31 12.21 8.90
N ALA A 114 -3.55 12.26 8.49
CA ALA A 114 -4.38 13.45 8.76
C ALA A 114 -4.79 13.51 10.24
#